data_a4000421669a1d4a8de4ff4a7b3a9d64
#
_entry.id   a4000421669a1d4a8de4ff4a7b3a9d64
#
_cell.length_a   1.000
_cell.length_b   1.000
_cell.length_c   1.000
_cell.angle_alpha   90.00
_cell.angle_beta   90.00
_cell.angle_gamma   90.00
#
_symmetry.space_group_name_H-M   'P 1'
#
loop_
_entity.id
_entity.type
_entity.pdbx_description
1 polymer ?
#
loop_
_entity_poly.entity_id
_entity_poly.type
_entity_poly.pdbx_seq_one_letter_code
_entity_poly.pdbx_strand_id
1 'polypeptide(L)'
;MFSIDRRAMMAGTSALALLGPQGAMAQPQGNAQNSQWLHYANDLSSARYAPFDQINASNFDKLEMVWRFSTNALGPNLDADYQSTPLFVNGKVYTTAGHRRDVVCLDGATGELLWMHRHDEGQRYGSRQGPGLGCAYWTDGTNERILYVTVGYSMFSLVAKTGLPDPAFGENGMVDLRKNDDQEMDPNRGIIGLHAPPLVVKNTIVVGAAPTPATKGYIRGFDVKTGQRKWIFHTIPRKGEFGYDTWLIPGQAEAAGNTGCWAPMSADEELGLVYCGVELPNTDMVGVYRHGNNLFSDSLVALDIETGVRKWHYQMIHHGMWDRDVSAAGIICDIPHNGKIVKAIAQPPKQGFLYVLDRTTGKPVWPIPEVKVPKGDVPGEWYSPTQPMPTTPPAYCRQGVSEDVLIDWTPEIKARAREIASHYKMGPLYEPPAFVNDKIFGTLN
;
A
#
# COMPACT_ATOMS: atom_id res chain seq x y z
N MET A 1 29.77 24.49 17.63
CA MET A 1 28.97 23.73 18.59
C MET A 1 27.67 24.50 18.80
N PHE A 2 26.70 24.35 17.96
CA PHE A 2 25.43 25.08 18.05
C PHE A 2 24.39 24.18 18.68
N SER A 3 23.91 24.58 19.84
CA SER A 3 22.79 23.95 20.55
C SER A 3 21.50 24.35 19.85
N ILE A 4 20.84 23.38 19.21
CA ILE A 4 19.50 23.58 18.68
C ILE A 4 18.52 23.40 19.83
N ASP A 5 17.84 24.48 20.21
CA ASP A 5 16.82 24.46 21.25
C ASP A 5 15.59 23.69 20.75
N ARG A 6 15.42 22.46 21.27
CA ARG A 6 14.30 21.56 20.96
C ARG A 6 12.93 22.09 21.38
N ARG A 7 12.86 23.21 22.09
CA ARG A 7 11.58 23.82 22.52
C ARG A 7 10.88 24.61 21.42
N ALA A 8 11.59 25.01 20.37
CA ALA A 8 10.99 25.73 19.24
C ALA A 8 10.22 24.82 18.24
N MET A 9 10.37 23.50 18.32
CA MET A 9 9.68 22.54 17.42
C MET A 9 8.27 22.13 17.91
N MET A 10 7.88 22.52 19.14
CA MET A 10 6.56 22.18 19.70
C MET A 10 5.52 23.29 19.60
N ALA A 11 5.82 24.41 18.97
CA ALA A 11 4.88 25.54 18.84
C ALA A 11 3.98 25.47 17.59
N GLY A 12 4.05 24.39 16.81
CA GLY A 12 3.27 24.18 15.58
C GLY A 12 1.97 23.38 15.72
N THR A 13 1.59 22.97 16.92
CA THR A 13 0.43 22.08 17.16
C THR A 13 -0.83 22.77 17.68
N SER A 14 -1.03 24.06 17.42
CA SER A 14 -2.20 24.81 17.88
C SER A 14 -3.32 25.02 16.86
N ALA A 15 -3.42 24.20 15.84
CA ALA A 15 -4.51 24.29 14.83
C ALA A 15 -5.60 23.21 14.97
N LEU A 16 -5.61 22.41 16.06
CA LEU A 16 -6.66 21.39 16.30
C LEU A 16 -7.66 21.74 17.41
N ALA A 17 -7.71 22.98 17.86
CA ALA A 17 -8.54 23.42 18.97
C ALA A 17 -9.78 24.23 18.57
N LEU A 18 -10.44 23.88 17.44
CA LEU A 18 -11.73 24.48 17.03
C LEU A 18 -12.84 23.44 16.83
N LEU A 19 -12.73 22.26 17.41
CA LEU A 19 -13.88 21.37 17.58
C LEU A 19 -14.33 21.47 19.02
N GLY A 20 -15.51 22.07 19.22
CA GLY A 20 -16.15 22.24 20.53
C GLY A 20 -16.34 20.89 21.26
N PRO A 21 -16.56 20.93 22.60
CA PRO A 21 -16.59 19.72 23.42
C PRO A 21 -17.95 19.03 23.31
N GLN A 22 -18.13 18.18 22.29
CA GLN A 22 -19.18 17.13 22.20
C GLN A 22 -19.17 16.39 20.85
N GLY A 23 -18.00 15.96 20.40
CA GLY A 23 -17.91 14.91 19.40
C GLY A 23 -17.29 13.69 20.06
N ALA A 24 -18.09 12.71 20.47
CA ALA A 24 -17.56 11.39 20.75
C ALA A 24 -16.87 10.93 19.48
N MET A 25 -15.52 10.90 19.48
CA MET A 25 -14.78 10.23 18.40
C MET A 25 -15.29 8.80 18.38
N ALA A 26 -15.85 8.39 17.25
CA ALA A 26 -16.16 6.99 17.03
C ALA A 26 -14.88 6.19 17.29
N GLN A 27 -14.92 5.34 18.30
CA GLN A 27 -13.78 4.49 18.60
C GLN A 27 -13.52 3.60 17.38
N PRO A 28 -12.27 3.43 16.97
CA PRO A 28 -11.93 2.40 15.98
C PRO A 28 -12.53 1.09 16.44
N GLN A 29 -13.14 0.33 15.52
CA GLN A 29 -13.63 -1.03 15.81
C GLN A 29 -12.43 -2.00 15.94
N GLY A 30 -11.49 -1.70 16.80
CA GLY A 30 -10.39 -2.56 17.17
C GLY A 30 -10.73 -3.30 18.46
N ASN A 31 -10.26 -4.53 18.58
CA ASN A 31 -10.41 -5.37 19.78
C ASN A 31 -9.76 -4.70 21.00
N ALA A 32 -10.44 -3.75 21.61
CA ALA A 32 -10.00 -2.96 22.75
C ALA A 32 -9.70 -3.79 24.03
N GLN A 33 -9.92 -5.10 24.00
CA GLN A 33 -9.70 -6.00 25.12
C GLN A 33 -8.45 -6.89 25.01
N ASN A 34 -7.73 -6.89 23.88
CA ASN A 34 -6.58 -7.76 23.69
C ASN A 34 -5.29 -6.95 23.56
N SER A 35 -4.30 -7.27 24.39
CA SER A 35 -2.91 -6.80 24.28
C SER A 35 -2.18 -7.44 23.08
N GLN A 36 -2.85 -7.64 21.96
CA GLN A 36 -2.34 -8.33 20.78
C GLN A 36 -2.31 -7.37 19.57
N TRP A 37 -1.47 -7.70 18.58
CA TRP A 37 -1.36 -7.01 17.31
C TRP A 37 -1.54 -8.04 16.19
N LEU A 38 -2.79 -8.23 15.74
CA LEU A 38 -3.19 -9.38 14.92
C LEU A 38 -3.03 -9.16 13.40
N HIS A 39 -2.98 -7.91 12.95
CA HIS A 39 -2.90 -7.55 11.55
C HIS A 39 -1.75 -6.54 11.33
N TYR A 40 -1.36 -6.33 10.09
CA TYR A 40 -0.31 -5.38 9.70
C TYR A 40 -0.47 -4.00 10.37
N ALA A 41 -1.68 -3.49 10.45
CA ALA A 41 -1.99 -2.20 11.07
C ALA A 41 -2.83 -2.36 12.35
N ASN A 42 -2.62 -3.42 13.11
CA ASN A 42 -3.34 -3.89 14.28
C ASN A 42 -4.71 -4.52 13.95
N ASP A 43 -5.51 -3.88 13.13
CA ASP A 43 -6.84 -4.33 12.73
C ASP A 43 -7.05 -4.23 11.21
N LEU A 44 -8.19 -4.72 10.75
CA LEU A 44 -8.58 -4.67 9.34
C LEU A 44 -8.94 -3.25 8.87
N SER A 45 -9.20 -2.32 9.79
CA SER A 45 -9.50 -0.92 9.47
C SER A 45 -8.26 -0.08 9.14
N SER A 46 -7.06 -0.64 9.34
CA SER A 46 -5.76 0.05 9.19
C SER A 46 -5.60 1.27 10.10
N ALA A 47 -6.23 1.27 11.28
CA ALA A 47 -6.20 2.39 12.21
C ALA A 47 -4.82 2.60 12.88
N ARG A 48 -3.97 1.57 12.94
CA ARG A 48 -2.67 1.57 13.64
C ARG A 48 -2.78 2.02 15.09
N TYR A 49 -3.93 1.78 15.70
CA TYR A 49 -4.25 2.17 17.05
C TYR A 49 -4.41 0.94 17.94
N ALA A 50 -3.84 0.99 19.14
CA ALA A 50 -4.10 0.07 20.21
C ALA A 50 -4.34 0.86 21.51
N PRO A 51 -5.34 0.50 22.33
CA PRO A 51 -5.65 1.21 23.56
C PRO A 51 -4.70 0.83 24.71
N PHE A 52 -3.41 0.74 24.42
CA PHE A 52 -2.38 0.46 25.43
C PHE A 52 -2.09 1.71 26.23
N ASP A 53 -2.09 1.61 27.54
CA ASP A 53 -1.87 2.71 28.50
C ASP A 53 -0.67 2.51 29.43
N GLN A 54 0.01 1.35 29.31
CA GLN A 54 1.17 1.03 30.14
C GLN A 54 2.33 2.00 29.91
N ILE A 55 2.49 2.53 28.68
CA ILE A 55 3.48 3.54 28.34
C ILE A 55 2.75 4.86 28.15
N ASN A 56 3.15 5.88 28.93
CA ASN A 56 2.56 7.20 28.92
C ASN A 56 3.62 8.29 29.25
N ALA A 57 3.22 9.55 29.25
CA ALA A 57 4.12 10.68 29.47
C ALA A 57 4.88 10.65 30.81
N SER A 58 4.40 9.91 31.81
CA SER A 58 5.02 9.81 33.13
C SER A 58 6.11 8.73 33.24
N ASN A 59 6.22 7.83 32.26
CA ASN A 59 7.16 6.70 32.32
C ASN A 59 7.89 6.44 30.99
N PHE A 60 7.63 7.24 29.96
CA PHE A 60 8.28 7.09 28.65
C PHE A 60 9.81 7.21 28.71
N ASP A 61 10.32 8.06 29.58
CA ASP A 61 11.76 8.29 29.82
C ASP A 61 12.44 7.13 30.59
N LYS A 62 11.66 6.19 31.14
CA LYS A 62 12.13 5.03 31.89
C LYS A 62 12.13 3.73 31.09
N LEU A 63 11.84 3.82 29.78
CA LEU A 63 11.86 2.65 28.91
C LEU A 63 13.27 2.12 28.74
N GLU A 64 13.42 0.81 28.91
CA GLU A 64 14.66 0.07 28.70
C GLU A 64 14.48 -0.99 27.61
N MET A 65 15.55 -1.23 26.84
CA MET A 65 15.55 -2.30 25.85
C MET A 65 15.78 -3.64 26.57
N VAL A 66 14.75 -4.49 26.62
CA VAL A 66 14.81 -5.79 27.30
C VAL A 66 15.46 -6.88 26.46
N TRP A 67 15.32 -6.83 25.14
CA TRP A 67 15.99 -7.74 24.21
C TRP A 67 16.11 -7.13 22.80
N ARG A 68 16.96 -7.75 22.01
CA ARG A 68 17.18 -7.39 20.60
C ARG A 68 17.41 -8.66 19.77
N PHE A 69 16.66 -8.84 18.69
CA PHE A 69 16.88 -9.87 17.69
C PHE A 69 17.62 -9.30 16.49
N SER A 70 18.72 -9.92 16.05
CA SER A 70 19.50 -9.47 14.90
C SER A 70 19.15 -10.29 13.67
N THR A 71 18.86 -9.61 12.55
CA THR A 71 18.59 -10.24 11.24
C THR A 71 19.83 -10.42 10.37
N ASN A 72 21.00 -9.98 10.84
CA ASN A 72 22.25 -9.99 10.07
C ASN A 72 22.69 -11.39 9.59
N ALA A 73 22.31 -12.44 10.31
CA ALA A 73 22.65 -13.83 9.98
C ALA A 73 21.60 -14.55 9.10
N LEU A 74 20.54 -13.85 8.69
CA LEU A 74 19.42 -14.45 7.94
C LEU A 74 19.60 -14.44 6.43
N GLY A 75 20.80 -14.24 5.92
CA GLY A 75 21.09 -14.31 4.50
C GLY A 75 22.44 -13.68 4.12
N PRO A 76 22.83 -13.77 2.84
CA PRO A 76 24.11 -13.26 2.39
C PRO A 76 24.20 -11.72 2.32
N ASN A 77 23.02 -11.05 2.31
CA ASN A 77 22.91 -9.60 2.26
C ASN A 77 22.23 -9.08 3.51
N LEU A 78 22.64 -7.91 3.96
CA LEU A 78 22.03 -7.23 5.11
C LEU A 78 20.63 -6.72 4.74
N ASP A 79 19.75 -6.69 5.76
CA ASP A 79 18.46 -5.99 5.70
C ASP A 79 18.70 -4.48 5.85
N ALA A 80 19.12 -3.82 4.78
CA ALA A 80 19.37 -2.38 4.79
C ALA A 80 18.08 -1.54 4.77
N ASP A 81 16.96 -2.16 4.38
CA ASP A 81 15.64 -1.53 4.26
C ASP A 81 14.57 -2.40 4.94
N TYR A 82 14.63 -2.45 6.28
CA TYR A 82 13.70 -3.24 7.08
C TYR A 82 12.39 -2.47 7.30
N GLN A 83 11.31 -2.92 6.67
CA GLN A 83 9.98 -2.29 6.71
C GLN A 83 8.89 -3.19 7.33
N SER A 84 9.26 -4.39 7.82
CA SER A 84 8.28 -5.34 8.36
C SER A 84 7.62 -4.82 9.63
N THR A 85 6.30 -4.95 9.71
CA THR A 85 5.54 -4.73 10.95
C THR A 85 5.31 -6.07 11.61
N PRO A 86 5.88 -6.32 12.81
CA PRO A 86 5.67 -7.57 13.54
C PRO A 86 4.21 -7.72 13.99
N LEU A 87 3.72 -8.97 14.00
CA LEU A 87 2.49 -9.33 14.69
C LEU A 87 2.84 -9.77 16.13
N PHE A 88 1.95 -9.49 17.06
CA PHE A 88 2.04 -9.99 18.44
C PHE A 88 0.81 -10.79 18.77
N VAL A 89 0.96 -12.11 18.89
CA VAL A 89 -0.14 -13.07 19.07
C VAL A 89 0.22 -14.08 20.13
N ASN A 90 -0.60 -14.20 21.17
CA ASN A 90 -0.46 -15.20 22.23
C ASN A 90 0.95 -15.24 22.84
N GLY A 91 1.53 -14.06 23.12
CA GLY A 91 2.87 -13.92 23.71
C GLY A 91 4.03 -14.15 22.74
N LYS A 92 3.77 -14.29 21.46
CA LYS A 92 4.79 -14.50 20.42
C LYS A 92 4.83 -13.34 19.43
N VAL A 93 6.02 -13.04 18.93
CA VAL A 93 6.26 -12.07 17.85
C VAL A 93 6.50 -12.83 16.57
N TYR A 94 5.70 -12.55 15.54
CA TYR A 94 5.87 -13.09 14.19
C TYR A 94 6.26 -11.98 13.25
N THR A 95 7.32 -12.16 12.48
CA THR A 95 7.75 -11.16 11.51
C THR A 95 8.47 -11.81 10.33
N THR A 96 8.54 -11.09 9.23
CA THR A 96 9.42 -11.43 8.11
C THR A 96 10.76 -10.74 8.27
N ALA A 97 11.84 -11.40 7.91
CA ALA A 97 13.21 -10.90 8.11
C ALA A 97 14.18 -11.47 7.07
N GLY A 98 15.30 -10.79 6.87
CA GLY A 98 16.34 -11.22 5.93
C GLY A 98 16.00 -10.92 4.47
N HIS A 99 17.03 -10.88 3.64
CA HIS A 99 16.92 -10.61 2.21
C HIS A 99 16.01 -11.60 1.47
N ARG A 100 15.92 -12.83 1.97
CA ARG A 100 15.09 -13.91 1.41
C ARG A 100 13.66 -13.96 1.97
N ARG A 101 13.32 -13.05 2.87
CA ARG A 101 12.01 -12.96 3.52
C ARG A 101 11.68 -14.21 4.33
N ASP A 102 12.60 -14.60 5.21
CA ASP A 102 12.34 -15.66 6.17
C ASP A 102 11.25 -15.24 7.16
N VAL A 103 10.42 -16.17 7.60
CA VAL A 103 9.47 -15.91 8.71
C VAL A 103 10.11 -16.38 10.01
N VAL A 104 10.14 -15.51 11.01
CA VAL A 104 10.65 -15.84 12.35
C VAL A 104 9.53 -15.71 13.37
N CYS A 105 9.55 -16.61 14.36
CA CYS A 105 8.71 -16.55 15.54
C CYS A 105 9.61 -16.43 16.76
N LEU A 106 9.40 -15.37 17.54
CA LEU A 106 10.16 -15.08 18.75
C LEU A 106 9.25 -15.16 19.96
N ASP A 107 9.79 -15.56 21.11
CA ASP A 107 9.15 -15.34 22.39
C ASP A 107 9.08 -13.83 22.67
N GLY A 108 7.89 -13.33 22.96
CA GLY A 108 7.67 -11.88 23.12
C GLY A 108 8.33 -11.28 24.36
N ALA A 109 8.56 -12.09 25.42
CA ALA A 109 9.17 -11.62 26.65
C ALA A 109 10.70 -11.64 26.61
N THR A 110 11.29 -12.65 25.95
CA THR A 110 12.73 -12.92 25.98
C THR A 110 13.45 -12.62 24.66
N GLY A 111 12.71 -12.54 23.53
CA GLY A 111 13.29 -12.42 22.19
C GLY A 111 13.94 -13.74 21.68
N GLU A 112 13.76 -14.86 22.38
CA GLU A 112 14.26 -16.17 21.97
C GLU A 112 13.63 -16.59 20.64
N LEU A 113 14.45 -17.09 19.69
CA LEU A 113 13.97 -17.65 18.44
C LEU A 113 13.34 -19.01 18.68
N LEU A 114 12.01 -19.08 18.57
CA LEU A 114 11.25 -20.33 18.76
C LEU A 114 11.29 -21.20 17.51
N TRP A 115 11.14 -20.59 16.33
CA TRP A 115 11.28 -21.24 15.03
C TRP A 115 11.51 -20.22 13.93
N MET A 116 12.07 -20.71 12.82
CA MET A 116 12.24 -19.96 11.59
C MET A 116 11.83 -20.81 10.39
N HIS A 117 11.09 -20.23 9.45
CA HIS A 117 10.78 -20.83 8.17
C HIS A 117 11.52 -20.10 7.07
N ARG A 118 12.26 -20.84 6.26
CA ARG A 118 12.98 -20.37 5.09
C ARG A 118 12.56 -21.17 3.87
N HIS A 119 12.24 -20.46 2.78
CA HIS A 119 12.03 -21.07 1.48
C HIS A 119 13.15 -20.70 0.52
N ASP A 120 13.73 -21.70 -0.14
CA ASP A 120 14.71 -21.46 -1.20
C ASP A 120 14.00 -21.35 -2.55
N GLU A 121 13.95 -20.14 -3.08
CA GLU A 121 13.37 -19.84 -4.40
C GLU A 121 14.25 -20.33 -5.57
N GLY A 122 15.46 -20.84 -5.33
CA GLY A 122 16.42 -21.19 -6.37
C GLY A 122 16.79 -19.96 -7.20
N GLN A 123 16.53 -20.03 -8.52
CA GLN A 123 16.73 -18.92 -9.47
C GLN A 123 15.46 -18.02 -9.62
N ARG A 124 14.44 -18.26 -8.83
CA ARG A 124 13.14 -17.58 -8.90
C ARG A 124 13.17 -16.33 -8.05
N TYR A 125 13.43 -15.20 -8.67
CA TYR A 125 13.39 -13.90 -7.99
C TYR A 125 12.16 -13.11 -8.40
N GLY A 126 11.48 -12.53 -7.41
CA GLY A 126 10.40 -11.58 -7.63
C GLY A 126 10.93 -10.18 -7.97
N SER A 127 10.04 -9.30 -8.39
CA SER A 127 10.34 -7.88 -8.58
C SER A 127 10.69 -7.18 -7.27
N ARG A 128 10.37 -7.77 -6.12
CA ARG A 128 10.54 -7.19 -4.79
C ARG A 128 11.29 -8.15 -3.86
N GLN A 129 12.50 -7.78 -3.51
CA GLN A 129 13.38 -8.50 -2.59
C GLN A 129 13.29 -7.92 -1.17
N GLY A 130 13.97 -8.55 -0.21
CA GLY A 130 14.03 -8.09 1.16
C GLY A 130 12.88 -8.61 2.03
N PRO A 131 12.84 -8.18 3.31
CA PRO A 131 11.92 -8.72 4.32
C PRO A 131 10.44 -8.47 4.01
N GLY A 132 10.13 -7.51 3.15
CA GLY A 132 8.75 -7.09 2.90
C GLY A 132 8.15 -6.37 4.11
N LEU A 133 6.81 -6.26 4.13
CA LEU A 133 6.09 -5.51 5.16
C LEU A 133 5.56 -6.40 6.30
N GLY A 134 5.76 -7.73 6.25
CA GLY A 134 5.35 -8.65 7.30
C GLY A 134 4.57 -9.86 6.81
N CYS A 135 3.86 -10.48 7.72
CA CYS A 135 3.00 -11.65 7.50
C CYS A 135 1.58 -11.38 8.00
N ALA A 136 0.67 -12.33 7.75
CA ALA A 136 -0.69 -12.29 8.25
C ALA A 136 -0.94 -13.48 9.21
N TYR A 137 -1.88 -13.30 10.12
CA TYR A 137 -2.34 -14.33 11.05
C TYR A 137 -3.78 -14.71 10.75
N TRP A 138 -4.08 -16.00 10.93
CA TRP A 138 -5.43 -16.54 10.85
C TRP A 138 -5.67 -17.60 11.91
N THR A 139 -6.90 -17.67 12.42
CA THR A 139 -7.36 -18.74 13.29
C THR A 139 -8.83 -19.05 13.07
N ASP A 140 -9.20 -20.32 13.27
CA ASP A 140 -10.60 -20.75 13.41
C ASP A 140 -10.95 -21.12 14.87
N GLY A 141 -10.09 -20.71 15.82
CA GLY A 141 -10.22 -21.01 17.25
C GLY A 141 -9.51 -22.30 17.67
N THR A 142 -9.18 -23.18 16.73
CA THR A 142 -8.45 -24.44 16.98
C THR A 142 -7.11 -24.45 16.27
N ASN A 143 -7.12 -24.08 14.99
CA ASN A 143 -5.93 -23.98 14.15
C ASN A 143 -5.47 -22.54 14.07
N GLU A 144 -4.17 -22.33 14.14
CA GLU A 144 -3.54 -21.02 13.98
C GLU A 144 -2.51 -21.10 12.85
N ARG A 145 -2.52 -20.12 11.95
CA ARG A 145 -1.66 -20.07 10.77
C ARG A 145 -1.00 -18.72 10.60
N ILE A 146 0.24 -18.74 10.11
CA ILE A 146 0.96 -17.57 9.62
C ILE A 146 1.03 -17.67 8.10
N LEU A 147 0.56 -16.64 7.42
CA LEU A 147 0.56 -16.56 5.96
C LEU A 147 1.52 -15.47 5.49
N TYR A 148 2.30 -15.75 4.47
CA TYR A 148 3.19 -14.76 3.88
C TYR A 148 3.41 -15.03 2.39
N VAL A 149 3.85 -14.01 1.66
CA VAL A 149 4.24 -14.12 0.25
C VAL A 149 5.76 -14.00 0.16
N THR A 150 6.39 -14.98 -0.47
CA THR A 150 7.86 -15.04 -0.65
C THR A 150 8.36 -14.01 -1.66
N VAL A 151 9.67 -13.82 -1.72
CA VAL A 151 10.30 -12.97 -2.75
C VAL A 151 10.06 -13.49 -4.17
N GLY A 152 9.86 -14.80 -4.35
CA GLY A 152 9.57 -15.44 -5.64
C GLY A 152 8.09 -15.51 -5.99
N TYR A 153 7.23 -14.82 -5.23
CA TYR A 153 5.79 -14.76 -5.42
C TYR A 153 5.08 -16.12 -5.23
N SER A 154 5.47 -16.81 -4.16
CA SER A 154 4.77 -17.99 -3.64
C SER A 154 4.10 -17.63 -2.31
N MET A 155 2.90 -18.12 -2.06
CA MET A 155 2.17 -17.89 -0.81
C MET A 155 2.21 -19.16 0.05
N PHE A 156 2.73 -19.03 1.27
CA PHE A 156 2.75 -20.12 2.26
C PHE A 156 1.70 -19.93 3.34
N SER A 157 1.18 -21.07 3.83
CA SER A 157 0.44 -21.18 5.07
C SER A 157 1.25 -22.05 6.04
N LEU A 158 1.72 -21.45 7.14
CA LEU A 158 2.54 -22.11 8.16
C LEU A 158 1.71 -22.36 9.40
N VAL A 159 1.86 -23.52 10.01
CA VAL A 159 1.30 -23.80 11.34
C VAL A 159 1.98 -22.87 12.35
N ALA A 160 1.24 -21.95 12.97
CA ALA A 160 1.79 -20.90 13.83
C ALA A 160 2.63 -21.41 15.00
N LYS A 161 2.30 -22.59 15.53
CA LYS A 161 3.03 -23.23 16.63
C LYS A 161 4.42 -23.72 16.23
N THR A 162 4.61 -24.20 15.00
CA THR A 162 5.81 -24.94 14.58
C THR A 162 6.59 -24.31 13.44
N GLY A 163 5.98 -23.38 12.68
CA GLY A 163 6.57 -22.82 11.46
C GLY A 163 6.61 -23.78 10.27
N LEU A 164 6.08 -24.98 10.41
CA LEU A 164 6.01 -25.94 9.31
C LEU A 164 4.88 -25.59 8.34
N PRO A 165 5.06 -25.79 7.02
CA PRO A 165 4.01 -25.63 6.05
C PRO A 165 2.81 -26.54 6.37
N ASP A 166 1.59 -25.99 6.26
CA ASP A 166 0.36 -26.76 6.48
C ASP A 166 0.05 -27.61 5.24
N PRO A 167 0.12 -28.95 5.33
CA PRO A 167 -0.07 -29.82 4.16
C PRO A 167 -1.46 -29.75 3.52
N ALA A 168 -2.46 -29.19 4.21
CA ALA A 168 -3.80 -29.00 3.69
C ALA A 168 -3.92 -27.79 2.76
N PHE A 169 -2.89 -26.89 2.73
CA PHE A 169 -2.90 -25.67 1.95
C PHE A 169 -2.10 -25.83 0.65
N GLY A 170 -2.74 -25.64 -0.49
CA GLY A 170 -2.11 -25.68 -1.82
C GLY A 170 -1.37 -27.01 -2.06
N GLU A 171 -0.15 -26.89 -2.54
CA GLU A 171 0.76 -28.02 -2.74
C GLU A 171 1.79 -28.02 -1.61
N ASN A 172 1.67 -28.92 -0.64
CA ASN A 172 2.57 -29.02 0.51
C ASN A 172 2.73 -27.71 1.32
N GLY A 173 1.63 -26.99 1.53
CA GLY A 173 1.60 -25.74 2.31
C GLY A 173 1.86 -24.48 1.48
N MET A 174 1.93 -24.59 0.16
CA MET A 174 2.29 -23.49 -0.74
C MET A 174 1.31 -23.36 -1.91
N VAL A 175 1.04 -22.13 -2.30
CA VAL A 175 0.39 -21.76 -3.57
C VAL A 175 1.38 -20.98 -4.42
N ASP A 176 1.70 -21.47 -5.62
CA ASP A 176 2.47 -20.72 -6.60
C ASP A 176 1.59 -19.64 -7.25
N LEU A 177 1.78 -18.39 -6.82
CA LEU A 177 1.00 -17.25 -7.29
C LEU A 177 1.28 -16.85 -8.75
N ARG A 178 2.30 -17.42 -9.41
CA ARG A 178 2.54 -17.21 -10.84
C ARG A 178 1.66 -18.09 -11.71
N LYS A 179 1.06 -19.11 -11.12
CA LYS A 179 0.12 -20.00 -11.83
C LYS A 179 -1.30 -19.47 -11.73
N ASN A 180 -2.12 -19.79 -12.75
CA ASN A 180 -3.53 -19.45 -12.77
C ASN A 180 -3.81 -17.96 -12.52
N ASP A 181 -3.02 -17.08 -13.12
CA ASP A 181 -3.10 -15.62 -12.98
C ASP A 181 -3.73 -14.96 -14.23
N ASP A 182 -4.42 -15.75 -15.04
CA ASP A 182 -5.12 -15.31 -16.26
C ASP A 182 -4.26 -14.50 -17.24
N GLN A 183 -2.95 -14.67 -17.18
CA GLN A 183 -1.95 -14.13 -18.09
C GLN A 183 -0.79 -15.12 -18.25
N GLU A 184 -0.05 -15.01 -19.35
CA GLU A 184 1.18 -15.77 -19.53
C GLU A 184 2.32 -15.10 -18.78
N MET A 185 3.01 -15.86 -17.93
CA MET A 185 4.21 -15.41 -17.21
C MET A 185 5.30 -16.46 -17.37
N ASP A 186 6.55 -16.00 -17.57
CA ASP A 186 7.71 -16.88 -17.46
C ASP A 186 7.96 -17.21 -15.97
N PRO A 187 7.77 -18.47 -15.54
CA PRO A 187 7.90 -18.83 -14.13
C PRO A 187 9.32 -18.65 -13.58
N ASN A 188 10.33 -18.53 -14.47
CA ASN A 188 11.73 -18.41 -14.09
C ASN A 188 12.25 -16.98 -14.08
N ARG A 189 11.44 -16.01 -14.56
CA ARG A 189 11.79 -14.59 -14.51
C ARG A 189 11.14 -13.92 -13.30
N GLY A 190 11.92 -13.11 -12.61
CA GLY A 190 11.46 -12.34 -11.46
C GLY A 190 10.67 -11.09 -11.86
N ILE A 191 9.58 -11.27 -12.63
CA ILE A 191 8.79 -10.17 -13.19
C ILE A 191 7.61 -9.75 -12.32
N ILE A 192 7.32 -10.46 -11.25
CA ILE A 192 6.22 -10.18 -10.34
C ILE A 192 6.61 -10.53 -8.91
N GLY A 193 6.12 -9.78 -7.95
CA GLY A 193 6.33 -10.00 -6.52
C GLY A 193 5.29 -9.27 -5.71
N LEU A 194 5.47 -9.23 -4.40
CA LEU A 194 4.65 -8.47 -3.48
C LEU A 194 5.47 -8.13 -2.24
N HIS A 195 5.36 -6.90 -1.73
CA HIS A 195 5.94 -6.49 -0.45
C HIS A 195 4.94 -6.58 0.69
N ALA A 196 3.67 -6.21 0.43
CA ALA A 196 2.63 -6.24 1.44
C ALA A 196 2.36 -7.68 1.94
N PRO A 197 1.99 -7.85 3.20
CA PRO A 197 1.43 -9.11 3.65
C PRO A 197 0.11 -9.39 2.93
N PRO A 198 -0.28 -10.66 2.74
CA PRO A 198 -1.63 -10.98 2.31
C PRO A 198 -2.63 -10.45 3.36
N LEU A 199 -3.78 -9.96 2.91
CA LEU A 199 -4.86 -9.60 3.82
C LEU A 199 -5.75 -10.81 4.07
N VAL A 200 -5.99 -11.13 5.34
CA VAL A 200 -6.88 -12.24 5.72
C VAL A 200 -8.14 -11.68 6.34
N VAL A 201 -9.28 -12.02 5.75
CA VAL A 201 -10.61 -11.62 6.24
C VAL A 201 -11.50 -12.86 6.31
N LYS A 202 -11.91 -13.25 7.51
CA LYS A 202 -12.64 -14.52 7.74
C LYS A 202 -11.89 -15.71 7.11
N ASN A 203 -12.47 -16.34 6.10
CA ASN A 203 -11.90 -17.49 5.39
C ASN A 203 -11.35 -17.13 4.00
N THR A 204 -11.15 -15.86 3.71
CA THR A 204 -10.61 -15.40 2.43
C THR A 204 -9.28 -14.69 2.63
N ILE A 205 -8.27 -15.11 1.87
CA ILE A 205 -7.00 -14.42 1.72
C ILE A 205 -7.10 -13.54 0.48
N VAL A 206 -6.81 -12.26 0.60
CA VAL A 206 -6.71 -11.35 -0.56
C VAL A 206 -5.25 -11.02 -0.80
N VAL A 207 -4.80 -11.23 -2.03
CA VAL A 207 -3.41 -11.01 -2.46
C VAL A 207 -3.39 -10.05 -3.63
N GLY A 208 -2.61 -9.00 -3.51
CA GLY A 208 -2.25 -8.11 -4.61
C GLY A 208 -0.98 -8.56 -5.32
N ALA A 209 -0.38 -7.64 -6.06
CA ALA A 209 0.87 -7.86 -6.76
C ALA A 209 1.65 -6.54 -6.93
N ALA A 210 2.97 -6.66 -7.07
CA ALA A 210 3.89 -5.63 -7.50
C ALA A 210 4.62 -6.15 -8.76
N PRO A 211 4.02 -6.02 -9.95
CA PRO A 211 4.60 -6.53 -11.18
C PRO A 211 5.71 -5.62 -11.72
N THR A 212 6.40 -6.10 -12.75
CA THR A 212 7.25 -5.30 -13.62
C THR A 212 6.49 -4.91 -14.90
N PRO A 213 6.99 -3.99 -15.72
CA PRO A 213 6.22 -3.38 -16.81
C PRO A 213 5.48 -4.32 -17.78
N ALA A 214 5.96 -5.55 -17.98
CA ALA A 214 5.36 -6.47 -18.94
C ALA A 214 4.29 -7.41 -18.33
N THR A 215 4.04 -7.32 -17.03
CA THR A 215 3.12 -8.22 -16.31
C THR A 215 2.03 -7.43 -15.64
N LYS A 216 0.80 -7.92 -15.64
CA LYS A 216 -0.34 -7.26 -14.98
C LYS A 216 -0.43 -7.66 -13.51
N GLY A 217 -0.79 -6.71 -12.66
CA GLY A 217 -0.84 -6.90 -11.22
C GLY A 217 -2.24 -7.18 -10.68
N TYR A 218 -2.88 -8.24 -11.13
CA TYR A 218 -4.23 -8.59 -10.71
C TYR A 218 -4.38 -8.84 -9.21
N ILE A 219 -5.60 -8.62 -8.69
CA ILE A 219 -5.96 -8.89 -7.30
C ILE A 219 -6.72 -10.21 -7.24
N ARG A 220 -6.36 -11.08 -6.29
CA ARG A 220 -6.94 -12.42 -6.20
C ARG A 220 -7.38 -12.77 -4.78
N GLY A 221 -8.49 -13.50 -4.68
CA GLY A 221 -8.97 -14.10 -3.44
C GLY A 221 -8.71 -15.60 -3.42
N PHE A 222 -8.31 -16.11 -2.26
CA PHE A 222 -8.05 -17.53 -2.03
C PHE A 222 -8.76 -18.00 -0.76
N ASP A 223 -9.14 -19.26 -0.73
CA ASP A 223 -9.62 -19.90 0.48
C ASP A 223 -8.46 -20.11 1.48
N VAL A 224 -8.63 -19.68 2.72
CA VAL A 224 -7.56 -19.69 3.72
C VAL A 224 -7.16 -21.08 4.18
N LYS A 225 -8.07 -22.06 4.10
CA LYS A 225 -7.82 -23.44 4.52
C LYS A 225 -7.13 -24.27 3.43
N THR A 226 -7.55 -24.08 2.19
CA THR A 226 -7.13 -24.92 1.07
C THR A 226 -6.15 -24.25 0.11
N GLY A 227 -6.06 -22.90 0.10
CA GLY A 227 -5.28 -22.17 -0.90
C GLY A 227 -5.91 -22.16 -2.30
N GLN A 228 -7.12 -22.67 -2.49
CA GLN A 228 -7.80 -22.61 -3.78
C GLN A 228 -8.19 -21.18 -4.12
N ARG A 229 -7.92 -20.75 -5.39
CA ARG A 229 -8.37 -19.45 -5.89
C ARG A 229 -9.90 -19.40 -5.95
N LYS A 230 -10.50 -18.45 -5.22
CA LYS A 230 -11.95 -18.17 -5.25
C LYS A 230 -12.32 -17.26 -6.41
N TRP A 231 -11.51 -16.20 -6.63
CA TRP A 231 -11.77 -15.18 -7.64
C TRP A 231 -10.49 -14.46 -8.08
N ILE A 232 -10.59 -13.71 -9.18
CA ILE A 232 -9.60 -12.77 -9.69
C ILE A 232 -10.31 -11.51 -10.14
N PHE A 233 -9.70 -10.34 -9.84
CA PHE A 233 -10.10 -9.05 -10.35
C PHE A 233 -9.01 -8.49 -11.27
N HIS A 234 -9.38 -8.20 -12.51
CA HIS A 234 -8.47 -7.65 -13.51
C HIS A 234 -8.34 -6.15 -13.33
N THR A 235 -7.22 -5.70 -12.80
CA THR A 235 -6.89 -4.27 -12.60
C THR A 235 -6.69 -3.53 -13.91
N ILE A 236 -6.25 -4.23 -14.97
CA ILE A 236 -6.37 -3.81 -16.37
C ILE A 236 -7.51 -4.63 -16.97
N PRO A 237 -8.66 -4.01 -17.28
CA PRO A 237 -9.83 -4.74 -17.75
C PRO A 237 -9.57 -5.46 -19.07
N ARG A 238 -10.14 -6.63 -19.21
CA ARG A 238 -10.17 -7.37 -20.47
C ARG A 238 -11.30 -6.87 -21.37
N LYS A 239 -11.22 -7.15 -22.66
CA LYS A 239 -12.28 -6.81 -23.61
C LYS A 239 -13.63 -7.35 -23.15
N GLY A 240 -14.61 -6.43 -23.03
CA GLY A 240 -15.95 -6.74 -22.53
C GLY A 240 -16.15 -6.54 -21.03
N GLU A 241 -15.10 -6.32 -20.26
CA GLU A 241 -15.19 -5.96 -18.85
C GLU A 241 -15.38 -4.45 -18.67
N PHE A 242 -15.97 -4.06 -17.54
CA PHE A 242 -16.16 -2.66 -17.18
C PHE A 242 -14.81 -1.92 -17.10
N GLY A 243 -14.72 -0.76 -17.73
CA GLY A 243 -13.54 0.08 -17.77
C GLY A 243 -12.60 -0.16 -18.95
N TYR A 244 -12.82 -1.21 -19.76
CA TYR A 244 -12.03 -1.47 -20.96
C TYR A 244 -12.10 -0.31 -21.97
N ASP A 245 -13.25 0.36 -22.07
CA ASP A 245 -13.51 1.52 -22.94
C ASP A 245 -12.75 2.80 -22.52
N THR A 246 -12.16 2.81 -21.33
CA THR A 246 -11.28 3.89 -20.87
C THR A 246 -9.85 3.80 -21.44
N TRP A 247 -9.55 2.73 -22.17
CA TRP A 247 -8.33 2.50 -22.95
C TRP A 247 -8.65 2.80 -24.42
N LEU A 248 -8.34 3.99 -24.89
CA LEU A 248 -8.91 4.56 -26.11
C LEU A 248 -8.38 3.96 -27.41
N ILE A 249 -7.23 3.30 -27.40
CA ILE A 249 -6.66 2.68 -28.60
C ILE A 249 -6.77 1.13 -28.47
N PRO A 250 -7.34 0.45 -29.47
CA PRO A 250 -7.44 -1.00 -29.45
C PRO A 250 -6.08 -1.69 -29.24
N GLY A 251 -6.03 -2.69 -28.37
CA GLY A 251 -4.81 -3.44 -28.06
C GLY A 251 -3.94 -2.82 -26.96
N GLN A 252 -4.21 -1.61 -26.52
CA GLN A 252 -3.42 -0.95 -25.47
C GLN A 252 -3.58 -1.64 -24.10
N ALA A 253 -4.79 -2.00 -23.71
CA ALA A 253 -5.05 -2.71 -22.46
C ALA A 253 -4.37 -4.10 -22.44
N GLU A 254 -4.34 -4.77 -23.59
CA GLU A 254 -3.68 -6.08 -23.74
C GLU A 254 -2.16 -5.95 -23.61
N ALA A 255 -1.57 -4.91 -24.20
CA ALA A 255 -0.12 -4.67 -24.20
C ALA A 255 0.40 -4.03 -22.91
N ALA A 256 -0.46 -3.35 -22.16
CA ALA A 256 -0.08 -2.69 -20.91
C ALA A 256 0.20 -3.73 -19.80
N GLY A 257 1.04 -3.33 -18.86
CA GLY A 257 1.34 -4.08 -17.65
C GLY A 257 1.34 -3.16 -16.43
N ASN A 258 1.95 -3.60 -15.33
CA ASN A 258 1.90 -2.98 -14.02
C ASN A 258 0.47 -2.97 -13.44
N THR A 259 -0.01 -1.90 -12.88
CA THR A 259 -1.36 -1.73 -12.34
C THR A 259 -1.64 -2.71 -11.19
N GLY A 260 -0.64 -2.93 -10.36
CA GLY A 260 -0.73 -3.82 -9.21
C GLY A 260 -1.38 -3.16 -7.99
N CYS A 261 -1.75 -4.01 -7.03
CA CYS A 261 -2.05 -3.61 -5.66
C CYS A 261 -0.89 -4.07 -4.78
N TRP A 262 0.16 -3.27 -4.73
CA TRP A 262 1.39 -3.60 -3.99
C TRP A 262 1.36 -3.12 -2.54
N ALA A 263 0.51 -2.15 -2.24
CA ALA A 263 0.33 -1.60 -0.91
C ALA A 263 -0.50 -2.54 -0.01
N PRO A 264 -0.41 -2.41 1.32
CA PRO A 264 -1.35 -3.03 2.23
C PRO A 264 -2.79 -2.61 1.92
N MET A 265 -3.72 -3.50 2.24
CA MET A 265 -5.15 -3.31 2.04
C MET A 265 -5.87 -3.17 3.39
N SER A 266 -7.09 -2.63 3.37
CA SER A 266 -8.02 -2.64 4.51
C SER A 266 -9.32 -3.34 4.15
N ALA A 267 -10.09 -3.77 5.16
CA ALA A 267 -11.36 -4.46 4.93
C ALA A 267 -12.39 -4.13 6.01
N ASP A 268 -13.65 -4.10 5.60
CA ASP A 268 -14.82 -3.99 6.47
C ASP A 268 -15.57 -5.33 6.47
N GLU A 269 -15.47 -6.07 7.58
CA GLU A 269 -16.12 -7.37 7.72
C GLU A 269 -17.64 -7.31 7.78
N GLU A 270 -18.21 -6.20 8.28
CA GLU A 270 -19.65 -5.98 8.35
C GLU A 270 -20.23 -5.79 6.95
N LEU A 271 -19.56 -4.99 6.11
CA LEU A 271 -19.97 -4.75 4.73
C LEU A 271 -19.53 -5.87 3.77
N GLY A 272 -18.62 -6.73 4.20
CA GLY A 272 -18.02 -7.77 3.34
C GLY A 272 -17.17 -7.20 2.21
N LEU A 273 -16.47 -6.07 2.44
CA LEU A 273 -15.68 -5.36 1.45
C LEU A 273 -14.20 -5.33 1.80
N VAL A 274 -13.36 -5.51 0.78
CA VAL A 274 -11.92 -5.19 0.81
C VAL A 274 -11.66 -3.96 -0.05
N TYR A 275 -10.77 -3.09 0.40
CA TYR A 275 -10.40 -1.84 -0.27
C TYR A 275 -8.96 -1.93 -0.72
N CYS A 276 -8.78 -1.87 -2.03
CA CYS A 276 -7.52 -2.13 -2.72
C CYS A 276 -7.05 -0.86 -3.44
N GLY A 277 -5.86 -0.36 -3.08
CA GLY A 277 -5.20 0.72 -3.79
C GLY A 277 -4.47 0.18 -5.01
N VAL A 278 -4.81 0.66 -6.20
CA VAL A 278 -4.22 0.22 -7.47
C VAL A 278 -3.26 1.28 -7.98
N GLU A 279 -2.06 0.86 -8.39
CA GLU A 279 -1.02 1.72 -8.98
C GLU A 279 -1.28 2.01 -10.47
N LEU A 280 -0.48 2.93 -11.04
CA LEU A 280 -0.57 3.27 -12.45
C LEU A 280 -0.06 2.14 -13.36
N PRO A 281 -0.41 2.16 -14.68
CA PRO A 281 0.17 1.26 -15.66
C PRO A 281 1.62 1.67 -16.00
N ASN A 282 2.36 0.76 -16.61
CA ASN A 282 3.65 1.10 -17.22
C ASN A 282 3.45 2.08 -18.40
N THR A 283 4.31 3.03 -18.61
CA THR A 283 5.46 3.46 -17.83
C THR A 283 5.07 4.63 -16.91
N ASP A 284 5.85 4.86 -15.85
CA ASP A 284 5.48 5.79 -14.78
C ASP A 284 5.46 7.27 -15.21
N MET A 285 6.26 7.65 -16.22
CA MET A 285 6.45 9.04 -16.62
C MET A 285 5.93 9.36 -18.04
N VAL A 286 5.43 8.36 -18.76
CA VAL A 286 4.97 8.50 -20.16
C VAL A 286 3.81 7.56 -20.43
N GLY A 287 2.72 8.09 -20.98
CA GLY A 287 1.51 7.34 -21.31
C GLY A 287 1.19 7.23 -22.79
N VAL A 288 2.14 7.55 -23.71
CA VAL A 288 1.93 7.54 -25.17
C VAL A 288 1.36 6.23 -25.74
N TYR A 289 1.56 5.12 -25.03
CA TYR A 289 1.10 3.78 -25.42
C TYR A 289 -0.21 3.36 -24.77
N ARG A 290 -0.86 4.24 -24.00
CA ARG A 290 -2.04 3.90 -23.19
C ARG A 290 -3.02 5.06 -23.05
N HIS A 291 -3.45 5.65 -24.18
CA HIS A 291 -4.38 6.80 -24.20
C HIS A 291 -5.67 6.53 -23.42
N GLY A 292 -6.19 7.55 -22.77
CA GLY A 292 -7.42 7.50 -21.97
C GLY A 292 -7.17 7.46 -20.47
N ASN A 293 -8.22 7.37 -19.68
CA ASN A 293 -8.14 7.40 -18.22
C ASN A 293 -7.55 6.12 -17.61
N ASN A 294 -7.49 5.01 -18.35
CA ASN A 294 -6.84 3.74 -17.99
C ASN A 294 -7.36 3.13 -16.68
N LEU A 295 -8.66 2.91 -16.55
CA LEU A 295 -9.19 2.19 -15.39
C LEU A 295 -8.59 0.78 -15.32
N PHE A 296 -8.19 0.30 -14.12
CA PHE A 296 -8.37 0.87 -12.78
C PHE A 296 -7.08 1.49 -12.21
N SER A 297 -6.23 2.10 -13.02
CA SER A 297 -5.04 2.77 -12.50
C SER A 297 -5.38 3.85 -11.49
N ASP A 298 -4.47 4.13 -10.57
CA ASP A 298 -4.52 5.20 -9.58
C ASP A 298 -5.89 5.28 -8.86
N SER A 299 -6.44 4.11 -8.55
CA SER A 299 -7.80 3.98 -8.03
C SER A 299 -7.84 3.29 -6.68
N LEU A 300 -8.79 3.67 -5.85
CA LEU A 300 -9.26 2.84 -4.76
C LEU A 300 -10.42 1.99 -5.27
N VAL A 301 -10.29 0.67 -5.17
CA VAL A 301 -11.31 -0.29 -5.64
C VAL A 301 -11.86 -1.06 -4.46
N ALA A 302 -13.18 -1.08 -4.31
CA ALA A 302 -13.88 -1.88 -3.31
C ALA A 302 -14.42 -3.16 -3.95
N LEU A 303 -13.93 -4.30 -3.46
CA LEU A 303 -14.32 -5.62 -3.93
C LEU A 303 -15.07 -6.38 -2.83
N ASP A 304 -16.06 -7.16 -3.24
CA ASP A 304 -16.69 -8.15 -2.38
C ASP A 304 -15.65 -9.22 -1.98
N ILE A 305 -15.46 -9.46 -0.69
CA ILE A 305 -14.43 -10.34 -0.15
C ILE A 305 -14.59 -11.79 -0.67
N GLU A 306 -15.83 -12.25 -0.82
CA GLU A 306 -16.10 -13.64 -1.16
C GLU A 306 -16.08 -13.94 -2.66
N THR A 307 -16.41 -12.93 -3.48
CA THR A 307 -16.64 -13.10 -4.92
C THR A 307 -15.70 -12.31 -5.81
N GLY A 308 -14.97 -11.31 -5.27
CA GLY A 308 -14.13 -10.39 -6.04
C GLY A 308 -14.92 -9.42 -6.91
N VAL A 309 -16.25 -9.41 -6.83
CA VAL A 309 -17.08 -8.49 -7.60
C VAL A 309 -16.89 -7.07 -7.13
N ARG A 310 -16.51 -6.19 -8.07
CA ARG A 310 -16.36 -4.76 -7.78
C ARG A 310 -17.70 -4.13 -7.40
N LYS A 311 -17.78 -3.57 -6.19
CA LYS A 311 -18.95 -2.82 -5.73
C LYS A 311 -18.88 -1.36 -6.18
N TRP A 312 -17.70 -0.75 -6.02
CA TRP A 312 -17.43 0.61 -6.49
C TRP A 312 -15.91 0.81 -6.70
N HIS A 313 -15.55 1.92 -7.31
CA HIS A 313 -14.19 2.42 -7.38
C HIS A 313 -14.20 3.94 -7.38
N TYR A 314 -13.06 4.54 -7.04
CA TYR A 314 -12.81 5.95 -7.19
C TYR A 314 -11.41 6.14 -7.79
N GLN A 315 -11.33 6.72 -9.00
CA GLN A 315 -10.06 7.01 -9.65
C GLN A 315 -9.54 8.36 -9.14
N MET A 316 -8.33 8.37 -8.58
CA MET A 316 -7.71 9.54 -7.94
C MET A 316 -6.81 10.32 -8.91
N ILE A 317 -6.37 9.67 -9.99
CA ILE A 317 -5.65 10.31 -11.09
C ILE A 317 -6.14 9.71 -12.40
N HIS A 318 -6.55 10.58 -13.31
CA HIS A 318 -6.84 10.22 -14.69
C HIS A 318 -5.55 10.21 -15.49
N HIS A 319 -5.23 9.09 -16.16
CA HIS A 319 -4.03 8.96 -16.97
C HIS A 319 -2.75 9.32 -16.20
N GLY A 320 -2.47 8.61 -15.13
CA GLY A 320 -1.30 8.85 -14.28
C GLY A 320 0.02 8.79 -15.06
N MET A 321 0.90 9.76 -14.85
CA MET A 321 2.24 9.84 -15.44
C MET A 321 3.25 10.47 -14.48
N TRP A 322 3.02 10.32 -13.16
CA TRP A 322 3.82 10.95 -12.11
C TRP A 322 4.24 10.01 -11.00
N ASP A 323 4.05 8.69 -11.17
CA ASP A 323 4.31 7.67 -10.12
C ASP A 323 3.65 8.01 -8.78
N ARG A 324 2.38 8.44 -8.83
CA ARG A 324 1.64 8.88 -7.63
C ARG A 324 0.62 7.85 -7.15
N ASP A 325 1.09 6.66 -6.92
CA ASP A 325 0.27 5.51 -6.54
C ASP A 325 -0.60 5.73 -5.30
N VAL A 326 -1.62 4.89 -5.18
CA VAL A 326 -2.37 4.66 -3.96
C VAL A 326 -1.57 3.72 -3.05
N SER A 327 -0.55 4.26 -2.40
CA SER A 327 0.57 3.53 -1.78
C SER A 327 0.36 3.09 -0.33
N ALA A 328 -0.83 3.30 0.23
CA ALA A 328 -1.16 2.95 1.61
C ALA A 328 -2.56 2.36 1.70
N ALA A 329 -2.82 1.57 2.74
CA ALA A 329 -4.18 1.15 3.05
C ALA A 329 -5.04 2.36 3.44
N GLY A 330 -6.27 2.40 2.95
CA GLY A 330 -7.26 3.36 3.40
C GLY A 330 -7.66 3.09 4.86
N ILE A 331 -7.76 4.14 5.66
CA ILE A 331 -8.19 4.05 7.06
C ILE A 331 -9.71 4.02 7.10
N ILE A 332 -10.26 2.94 7.64
CA ILE A 332 -11.71 2.80 7.86
C ILE A 332 -12.08 3.50 9.15
N CYS A 333 -13.02 4.43 9.09
CA CYS A 333 -13.51 5.19 10.23
C CYS A 333 -14.97 5.60 10.06
N ASP A 334 -15.61 5.93 11.16
CA ASP A 334 -16.95 6.51 11.17
C ASP A 334 -16.84 7.98 11.57
N ILE A 335 -17.33 8.87 10.71
CA ILE A 335 -17.18 10.30 10.90
C ILE A 335 -18.54 11.02 10.99
N PRO A 336 -18.72 11.97 11.92
CA PRO A 336 -19.91 12.81 11.93
C PRO A 336 -19.85 13.82 10.77
N HIS A 337 -20.88 13.82 9.92
CA HIS A 337 -21.01 14.76 8.83
C HIS A 337 -22.47 15.12 8.59
N ASN A 338 -22.79 16.42 8.58
CA ASN A 338 -24.16 16.94 8.37
C ASN A 338 -25.21 16.27 9.27
N GLY A 339 -24.90 16.10 10.57
CA GLY A 339 -25.80 15.50 11.56
C GLY A 339 -26.01 13.99 11.46
N LYS A 340 -25.23 13.30 10.62
CA LYS A 340 -25.24 11.83 10.45
C LYS A 340 -23.86 11.27 10.65
N ILE A 341 -23.79 10.00 11.03
CA ILE A 341 -22.53 9.23 10.99
C ILE A 341 -22.37 8.62 9.60
N VAL A 342 -21.27 8.93 8.95
CA VAL A 342 -20.89 8.36 7.65
C VAL A 342 -19.87 7.26 7.88
N LYS A 343 -20.14 6.07 7.37
CA LYS A 343 -19.17 4.99 7.28
C LYS A 343 -18.14 5.39 6.22
N ALA A 344 -16.98 5.91 6.63
CA ALA A 344 -15.99 6.49 5.74
C ALA A 344 -14.76 5.63 5.56
N ILE A 345 -14.08 5.82 4.44
CA ILE A 345 -12.69 5.42 4.21
C ILE A 345 -11.87 6.66 3.86
N ALA A 346 -10.78 6.86 4.59
CA ALA A 346 -9.84 7.97 4.38
C ALA A 346 -8.58 7.41 3.70
N GLN A 347 -8.40 7.72 2.41
CA GLN A 347 -7.31 7.19 1.59
C GLN A 347 -6.23 8.24 1.34
N PRO A 348 -5.02 8.07 1.88
CA PRO A 348 -3.86 8.91 1.59
C PRO A 348 -3.05 8.32 0.41
N PRO A 349 -3.06 8.92 -0.77
CA PRO A 349 -2.15 8.56 -1.85
C PRO A 349 -0.90 9.44 -1.89
N LYS A 350 0.02 9.17 -2.81
CA LYS A 350 1.28 9.93 -2.98
C LYS A 350 1.08 11.41 -3.36
N GLN A 351 -0.11 11.84 -3.80
CA GLN A 351 -0.40 13.26 -4.10
C GLN A 351 -0.39 14.18 -2.88
N GLY A 352 -0.42 13.64 -1.66
CA GLY A 352 -0.49 14.43 -0.44
C GLY A 352 -1.86 15.00 -0.12
N PHE A 353 -2.91 14.46 -0.74
CA PHE A 353 -4.30 14.66 -0.36
C PHE A 353 -4.81 13.55 0.56
N LEU A 354 -5.95 13.78 1.20
CA LEU A 354 -6.73 12.75 1.85
C LEU A 354 -8.09 12.66 1.16
N TYR A 355 -8.30 11.57 0.42
CA TYR A 355 -9.60 11.29 -0.20
C TYR A 355 -10.50 10.63 0.82
N VAL A 356 -11.58 11.29 1.23
CA VAL A 356 -12.53 10.76 2.20
C VAL A 356 -13.82 10.40 1.48
N LEU A 357 -14.09 9.10 1.41
CA LEU A 357 -15.22 8.53 0.68
C LEU A 357 -16.16 7.78 1.64
N ASP A 358 -17.43 7.77 1.33
CA ASP A 358 -18.37 6.80 1.91
C ASP A 358 -17.92 5.39 1.50
N ARG A 359 -17.52 4.56 2.45
CA ARG A 359 -16.92 3.25 2.15
C ARG A 359 -17.92 2.22 1.62
N THR A 360 -19.22 2.51 1.73
CA THR A 360 -20.28 1.66 1.18
C THR A 360 -20.49 1.91 -0.31
N THR A 361 -20.34 3.18 -0.74
CA THR A 361 -20.75 3.63 -2.09
C THR A 361 -19.63 4.20 -2.94
N GLY A 362 -18.48 4.54 -2.34
CA GLY A 362 -17.38 5.24 -3.00
C GLY A 362 -17.63 6.73 -3.27
N LYS A 363 -18.75 7.28 -2.80
CA LYS A 363 -19.06 8.71 -3.00
C LYS A 363 -18.22 9.59 -2.09
N PRO A 364 -17.69 10.72 -2.58
CA PRO A 364 -16.98 11.69 -1.75
C PRO A 364 -17.85 12.22 -0.61
N VAL A 365 -17.26 12.28 0.60
CA VAL A 365 -17.93 12.90 1.78
C VAL A 365 -17.89 14.41 1.69
N TRP A 366 -16.77 14.97 1.25
CA TRP A 366 -16.62 16.38 0.90
C TRP A 366 -16.38 16.52 -0.61
N PRO A 367 -16.69 17.69 -1.19
CA PRO A 367 -16.51 17.88 -2.64
C PRO A 367 -15.10 17.56 -3.12
N ILE A 368 -15.00 16.81 -4.20
CA ILE A 368 -13.78 16.52 -4.95
C ILE A 368 -14.05 16.97 -6.40
N PRO A 369 -13.90 18.26 -6.70
CA PRO A 369 -14.14 18.76 -8.06
C PRO A 369 -13.06 18.28 -9.04
N GLU A 370 -13.45 18.17 -10.30
CA GLU A 370 -12.55 18.06 -11.43
C GLU A 370 -11.91 19.43 -11.74
N VAL A 371 -10.61 19.55 -11.50
CA VAL A 371 -9.85 20.79 -11.69
C VAL A 371 -9.00 20.70 -12.95
N LYS A 372 -9.03 21.74 -13.78
CA LYS A 372 -8.18 21.82 -14.98
C LYS A 372 -6.70 21.76 -14.61
N VAL A 373 -5.94 20.97 -15.37
CA VAL A 373 -4.50 20.77 -15.16
C VAL A 373 -3.71 21.14 -16.42
N PRO A 374 -2.39 21.40 -16.29
CA PRO A 374 -1.55 21.69 -17.44
C PRO A 374 -1.55 20.57 -18.47
N LYS A 375 -1.50 20.94 -19.73
CA LYS A 375 -1.24 20.01 -20.85
C LYS A 375 0.26 20.03 -21.16
N GLY A 376 0.85 18.86 -21.35
CA GLY A 376 2.23 18.73 -21.77
C GLY A 376 2.42 18.82 -23.29
N ASP A 377 3.67 18.62 -23.71
CA ASP A 377 4.15 18.78 -25.07
C ASP A 377 4.86 17.52 -25.63
N VAL A 378 4.80 16.39 -24.93
CA VAL A 378 5.37 15.13 -25.41
C VAL A 378 4.61 14.66 -26.65
N PRO A 379 5.31 14.43 -27.79
CA PRO A 379 4.65 14.02 -29.03
C PRO A 379 3.92 12.69 -28.88
N GLY A 380 2.65 12.64 -29.31
CA GLY A 380 1.82 11.45 -29.26
C GLY A 380 1.20 11.15 -27.88
N GLU A 381 1.50 11.96 -26.85
CA GLU A 381 0.92 11.78 -25.52
C GLU A 381 -0.53 12.28 -25.45
N TRP A 382 -1.33 11.53 -24.70
CA TRP A 382 -2.69 11.91 -24.33
C TRP A 382 -2.69 12.49 -22.92
N TYR A 383 -3.36 13.61 -22.73
CA TYR A 383 -3.42 14.29 -21.44
C TYR A 383 -4.87 14.38 -20.97
N SER A 384 -5.16 13.95 -19.75
CA SER A 384 -6.46 14.25 -19.14
C SER A 384 -6.60 15.76 -18.94
N PRO A 385 -7.72 16.37 -19.32
CA PRO A 385 -7.91 17.83 -19.19
C PRO A 385 -8.13 18.26 -17.73
N THR A 386 -8.52 17.34 -16.87
CA THR A 386 -8.83 17.60 -15.45
C THR A 386 -8.30 16.47 -14.56
N GLN A 387 -8.15 16.80 -13.27
CA GLN A 387 -7.86 15.84 -12.21
C GLN A 387 -8.75 16.09 -11.00
N PRO A 388 -9.18 15.04 -10.27
CA PRO A 388 -9.97 15.18 -9.07
C PRO A 388 -9.12 15.71 -7.92
N MET A 389 -9.49 16.85 -7.34
CA MET A 389 -8.76 17.48 -6.24
C MET A 389 -9.64 17.64 -5.00
N PRO A 390 -9.37 16.92 -3.88
CA PRO A 390 -10.11 17.07 -2.64
C PRO A 390 -10.06 18.50 -2.09
N THR A 391 -11.19 18.98 -1.59
CA THR A 391 -11.29 20.30 -0.94
C THR A 391 -11.12 20.23 0.57
N THR A 392 -11.41 19.08 1.15
CA THR A 392 -11.39 18.85 2.59
C THR A 392 -11.06 17.37 2.89
N PRO A 393 -10.18 17.06 3.84
CA PRO A 393 -9.25 17.98 4.53
C PRO A 393 -8.28 18.67 3.58
N PRO A 394 -7.59 19.77 4.01
CA PRO A 394 -6.56 20.39 3.18
C PRO A 394 -5.41 19.41 2.91
N ALA A 395 -4.68 19.63 1.82
CA ALA A 395 -3.49 18.84 1.50
C ALA A 395 -2.51 18.87 2.68
N TYR A 396 -1.90 17.73 3.00
CA TYR A 396 -0.94 17.62 4.12
C TYR A 396 0.52 17.77 3.67
N CYS A 397 0.76 17.96 2.38
CA CYS A 397 2.05 18.34 1.84
C CYS A 397 1.92 19.43 0.78
N ARG A 398 3.04 19.95 0.30
CA ARG A 398 3.08 20.95 -0.77
C ARG A 398 2.51 20.38 -2.07
N GLN A 399 1.83 21.23 -2.83
CA GLN A 399 1.18 20.88 -4.07
C GLN A 399 1.90 21.55 -5.24
N GLY A 400 3.07 21.01 -5.58
CA GLY A 400 3.95 21.54 -6.60
C GLY A 400 5.29 22.05 -6.08
N VAL A 401 6.18 22.38 -6.98
CA VAL A 401 7.54 22.87 -6.71
C VAL A 401 7.80 24.17 -7.48
N SER A 402 8.37 25.13 -6.79
CA SER A 402 8.84 26.42 -7.30
C SER A 402 10.21 26.76 -6.70
N GLU A 403 10.89 27.77 -7.21
CA GLU A 403 12.25 28.11 -6.77
C GLU A 403 12.34 28.51 -5.29
N ASP A 404 11.29 29.10 -4.74
CA ASP A 404 11.20 29.52 -3.35
C ASP A 404 11.16 28.37 -2.33
N VAL A 405 10.83 27.13 -2.78
CA VAL A 405 10.82 25.95 -1.91
C VAL A 405 12.11 25.14 -1.97
N LEU A 406 13.06 25.52 -2.83
CA LEU A 406 14.36 24.86 -2.88
C LEU A 406 15.13 25.10 -1.58
N ILE A 407 15.92 24.09 -1.18
CA ILE A 407 16.75 24.16 0.04
C ILE A 407 17.70 25.36 -0.01
N ASP A 408 17.78 26.14 1.06
CA ASP A 408 18.52 27.41 1.11
C ASP A 408 19.27 27.63 2.44
N TRP A 409 19.70 26.56 3.10
CA TRP A 409 20.40 26.63 4.38
C TRP A 409 21.71 27.44 4.32
N THR A 410 22.41 27.42 3.18
CA THR A 410 23.51 28.34 2.86
C THR A 410 23.42 28.77 1.40
N PRO A 411 24.08 29.89 1.00
CA PRO A 411 24.16 30.35 -0.38
C PRO A 411 24.68 29.27 -1.34
N GLU A 412 25.67 28.48 -0.94
CA GLU A 412 26.28 27.42 -1.73
C GLU A 412 25.30 26.26 -1.95
N ILE A 413 24.56 25.84 -0.91
CA ILE A 413 23.54 24.80 -0.99
C ILE A 413 22.40 25.27 -1.89
N LYS A 414 21.96 26.52 -1.76
CA LYS A 414 20.92 27.09 -2.63
C LYS A 414 21.35 27.14 -4.09
N ALA A 415 22.60 27.57 -4.36
CA ALA A 415 23.15 27.57 -5.71
C ALA A 415 23.18 26.15 -6.32
N ARG A 416 23.60 25.16 -5.55
CA ARG A 416 23.60 23.75 -5.98
C ARG A 416 22.19 23.21 -6.18
N ALA A 417 21.23 23.53 -5.34
CA ALA A 417 19.83 23.15 -5.51
C ALA A 417 19.23 23.74 -6.79
N ARG A 418 19.52 25.02 -7.10
CA ARG A 418 19.11 25.66 -8.37
C ARG A 418 19.75 25.00 -9.57
N GLU A 419 21.04 24.69 -9.52
CA GLU A 419 21.72 23.97 -10.59
C GLU A 419 21.05 22.63 -10.88
N ILE A 420 20.77 21.81 -9.85
CA ILE A 420 20.07 20.53 -10.01
C ILE A 420 18.66 20.75 -10.56
N ALA A 421 17.88 21.67 -9.99
CA ALA A 421 16.52 21.95 -10.40
C ALA A 421 16.42 22.47 -11.83
N SER A 422 17.46 23.14 -12.36
CA SER A 422 17.48 23.62 -13.75
C SER A 422 17.44 22.51 -14.81
N HIS A 423 17.69 21.25 -14.42
CA HIS A 423 17.56 20.07 -15.29
C HIS A 423 16.14 19.50 -15.34
N TYR A 424 15.21 20.08 -14.59
CA TYR A 424 13.83 19.64 -14.48
C TYR A 424 12.87 20.79 -14.71
N LYS A 425 11.66 20.48 -15.16
CA LYS A 425 10.57 21.47 -15.18
C LYS A 425 9.91 21.53 -13.80
N MET A 426 9.93 22.67 -13.14
CA MET A 426 9.17 22.92 -11.92
C MET A 426 7.75 23.39 -12.26
N GLY A 427 6.78 22.96 -11.47
CA GLY A 427 5.39 23.35 -11.70
C GLY A 427 4.43 22.92 -10.60
N PRO A 428 3.12 23.14 -10.82
CA PRO A 428 2.07 22.67 -9.92
C PRO A 428 2.01 21.14 -9.89
N LEU A 429 1.24 20.62 -8.95
CA LEU A 429 0.99 19.19 -8.78
C LEU A 429 0.62 18.56 -10.11
N TYR A 430 0.53 18.10 -10.93
CA TYR A 430 0.18 17.57 -12.25
C TYR A 430 0.81 18.33 -13.41
N GLU A 431 1.97 19.00 -13.17
CA GLU A 431 2.79 19.46 -14.27
C GLU A 431 3.33 18.24 -15.05
N PRO A 432 3.01 18.05 -16.33
CA PRO A 432 3.43 16.88 -17.06
C PRO A 432 4.91 16.94 -17.45
N PRO A 433 5.57 15.79 -17.74
CA PRO A 433 6.90 15.74 -18.29
C PRO A 433 7.04 16.66 -19.52
N ALA A 434 8.20 17.33 -19.64
CA ALA A 434 8.51 18.23 -20.75
C ALA A 434 9.22 17.51 -21.88
N PHE A 435 9.01 17.94 -23.11
CA PHE A 435 9.75 17.47 -24.30
C PHE A 435 10.72 18.56 -24.76
N VAL A 436 12.01 18.29 -24.64
CA VAL A 436 13.08 19.23 -24.97
C VAL A 436 14.19 18.52 -25.70
N ASN A 437 14.62 19.05 -26.89
CA ASN A 437 15.72 18.49 -27.69
C ASN A 437 15.57 16.97 -27.91
N ASP A 438 14.39 16.54 -28.36
CA ASP A 438 14.04 15.12 -28.63
C ASP A 438 14.16 14.19 -27.42
N LYS A 439 14.12 14.72 -26.19
CA LYS A 439 14.18 13.97 -24.93
C LYS A 439 13.02 14.37 -24.02
N ILE A 440 12.60 13.39 -23.22
CA ILE A 440 11.61 13.61 -22.16
C ILE A 440 12.36 13.93 -20.88
N PHE A 441 12.02 15.06 -20.26
CA PHE A 441 12.56 15.49 -18.97
C PHE A 441 11.52 15.30 -17.89
N GLY A 442 11.97 14.82 -16.74
CA GLY A 442 11.12 14.74 -15.55
C GLY A 442 10.72 16.12 -15.03
N THR A 443 9.66 16.14 -14.26
CA THR A 443 9.18 17.33 -13.55
C THR A 443 9.45 17.22 -12.06
N LEU A 444 9.59 18.38 -11.43
CA LEU A 444 9.50 18.55 -9.97
C LEU A 444 8.13 19.17 -9.70
N ASN A 445 7.24 18.40 -9.05
CA ASN A 445 5.88 18.84 -8.77
C ASN A 445 5.29 18.17 -7.51
#